data_c296138c747920134201789e6c3ab4d5
#
_entry.id   c296138c747920134201789e6c3ab4d5
#
_cell.length_a   1.000
_cell.length_b   1.000
_cell.length_c   1.000
_cell.angle_alpha   90.00
_cell.angle_beta   90.00
_cell.angle_gamma   90.00
#
_symmetry.space_group_name_H-M   'P 1'
#
loop_
_entity.id
_entity.type
_entity.pdbx_description
1 polymer ?
#
loop_
_entity_poly.entity_id
_entity_poly.type
_entity_poly.pdbx_seq_one_letter_code
_entity_poly.pdbx_strand_id
1 'polypeptide(L)'
;MSDTTKLEQDYYGKEGKKYLSNSDIWALLKDPESFKKDKDPTLPMLQGSYFHTAMLEPHLLDDFTIVDASTRSTKVYKEALLNSPELTNMFLLQKEKDSLDEMVRVMRGNLTFFELIYASGNTYEQVGVKNIGGEMWKGKADIITSEQIIDLKTTTSIEDFKYSAYKYNYDSQAWIYNQLFGKPMIFIVIEKNTYRMGLFTCSEEFLDRGKEKVGRALDVYQKFFGGSATEDINQFFINENL
;
A
#
# COMPACT_ATOMS: atom_id res chain seq x y z
N MET A 1 -7.52 26.01 -4.53
CA MET A 1 -7.19 24.76 -3.81
C MET A 1 -5.70 24.55 -3.97
N SER A 2 -5.00 24.20 -2.90
CA SER A 2 -3.57 23.84 -3.01
C SER A 2 -3.43 22.52 -3.80
N ASP A 3 -2.25 22.29 -4.39
CA ASP A 3 -2.01 21.04 -5.13
C ASP A 3 -2.14 19.80 -4.22
N THR A 4 -1.84 19.95 -2.93
CA THR A 4 -2.03 18.91 -1.91
C THR A 4 -3.51 18.55 -1.72
N THR A 5 -4.41 19.55 -1.66
CA THR A 5 -5.86 19.31 -1.49
C THR A 5 -6.45 18.55 -2.68
N LYS A 6 -5.99 18.85 -3.92
CA LYS A 6 -6.43 18.10 -5.10
C LYS A 6 -5.92 16.67 -5.08
N LEU A 7 -4.68 16.49 -4.63
CA LEU A 7 -4.08 15.16 -4.50
C LEU A 7 -4.79 14.30 -3.45
N GLU A 8 -5.17 14.87 -2.31
CA GLU A 8 -5.95 14.15 -1.27
C GLU A 8 -7.28 13.63 -1.81
N GLN A 9 -7.98 14.44 -2.62
CA GLN A 9 -9.27 14.09 -3.21
C GLN A 9 -9.17 13.07 -4.35
N ASP A 10 -8.04 13.00 -5.04
CA ASP A 10 -7.83 12.12 -6.20
C ASP A 10 -6.49 11.38 -6.12
N TYR A 11 -6.17 10.84 -4.92
CA TYR A 11 -4.88 10.22 -4.63
C TYR A 11 -4.54 9.06 -5.57
N TYR A 12 -5.52 8.23 -5.92
CA TYR A 12 -5.35 7.08 -6.80
C TYR A 12 -5.70 7.36 -8.27
N GLY A 13 -6.35 8.48 -8.57
CA GLY A 13 -6.78 8.86 -9.90
C GLY A 13 -5.76 9.69 -10.69
N LYS A 14 -6.27 10.53 -11.57
CA LYS A 14 -5.44 11.30 -12.52
C LYS A 14 -4.43 12.23 -11.84
N GLU A 15 -4.84 12.92 -10.77
CA GLU A 15 -3.94 13.81 -10.03
C GLU A 15 -2.83 12.98 -9.36
N GLY A 16 -3.18 11.89 -8.70
CA GLY A 16 -2.21 11.02 -8.06
C GLY A 16 -1.23 10.35 -9.03
N LYS A 17 -1.66 10.03 -10.24
CA LYS A 17 -0.77 9.43 -11.27
C LYS A 17 0.35 10.37 -11.75
N LYS A 18 0.28 11.66 -11.47
CA LYS A 18 1.35 12.63 -11.78
C LYS A 18 2.60 12.48 -10.90
N TYR A 19 2.48 11.79 -9.78
CA TYR A 19 3.54 11.58 -8.81
C TYR A 19 4.05 10.15 -8.86
N LEU A 20 5.33 9.96 -8.59
CA LEU A 20 5.88 8.65 -8.26
C LEU A 20 5.47 8.22 -6.85
N SER A 21 5.42 6.92 -6.61
CA SER A 21 5.05 6.34 -5.32
C SER A 21 5.72 4.98 -5.13
N ASN A 22 5.68 4.43 -3.91
CA ASN A 22 6.24 3.10 -3.67
C ASN A 22 5.61 2.00 -4.54
N SER A 23 4.33 2.13 -4.90
CA SER A 23 3.66 1.15 -5.77
C SER A 23 4.23 1.10 -7.19
N ASP A 24 4.95 2.14 -7.62
CA ASP A 24 5.59 2.20 -8.93
C ASP A 24 6.92 1.45 -8.99
N ILE A 25 7.56 1.19 -7.84
CA ILE A 25 8.88 0.56 -7.75
C ILE A 25 8.92 -0.80 -8.44
N TRP A 26 7.89 -1.63 -8.21
CA TRP A 26 7.83 -2.95 -8.84
C TRP A 26 7.77 -2.85 -10.38
N ALA A 27 6.90 -1.98 -10.90
CA ALA A 27 6.78 -1.78 -12.33
C ALA A 27 8.10 -1.28 -12.94
N LEU A 28 8.65 -0.22 -12.39
CA LEU A 28 9.88 0.37 -12.91
C LEU A 28 11.06 -0.62 -12.90
N LEU A 29 11.16 -1.49 -11.88
CA LEU A 29 12.30 -2.42 -11.75
C LEU A 29 12.10 -3.78 -12.43
N LYS A 30 10.86 -4.22 -12.68
CA LYS A 30 10.57 -5.57 -13.17
C LYS A 30 9.78 -5.61 -14.48
N ASP A 31 8.94 -4.63 -14.71
CA ASP A 31 8.07 -4.56 -15.89
C ASP A 31 7.76 -3.10 -16.23
N PRO A 32 8.76 -2.34 -16.72
CA PRO A 32 8.59 -0.91 -17.02
C PRO A 32 7.45 -0.61 -17.99
N GLU A 33 7.15 -1.54 -18.91
CA GLU A 33 6.01 -1.38 -19.82
C GLU A 33 4.67 -1.30 -19.08
N SER A 34 4.55 -1.86 -17.86
CA SER A 34 3.33 -1.78 -17.03
C SER A 34 3.24 -0.51 -16.17
N PHE A 35 4.23 0.38 -16.23
CA PHE A 35 4.25 1.60 -15.42
C PHE A 35 3.01 2.46 -15.66
N LYS A 36 2.34 2.88 -14.58
CA LYS A 36 1.09 3.67 -14.56
C LYS A 36 -0.10 3.08 -15.33
N LYS A 37 0.00 1.84 -15.82
CA LYS A 37 -1.16 1.14 -16.38
C LYS A 37 -2.11 0.73 -15.25
N ASP A 38 -3.40 0.82 -15.52
CA ASP A 38 -4.41 0.36 -14.57
C ASP A 38 -4.31 -1.16 -14.40
N LYS A 39 -4.41 -1.61 -13.15
CA LYS A 39 -4.41 -3.03 -12.79
C LYS A 39 -5.68 -3.33 -12.02
N ASP A 40 -6.27 -4.48 -12.31
CA ASP A 40 -7.38 -4.96 -11.51
C ASP A 40 -6.94 -5.22 -10.07
N PRO A 41 -7.73 -4.82 -9.08
CA PRO A 41 -7.44 -5.10 -7.69
C PRO A 41 -7.43 -6.61 -7.44
N THR A 42 -6.49 -7.08 -6.64
CA THR A 42 -6.44 -8.48 -6.21
C THR A 42 -7.15 -8.66 -4.88
N LEU A 43 -7.58 -9.90 -4.58
CA LEU A 43 -8.20 -10.20 -3.30
C LEU A 43 -7.35 -9.80 -2.08
N PRO A 44 -6.02 -10.06 -2.04
CA PRO A 44 -5.18 -9.56 -0.96
C PRO A 44 -5.18 -8.04 -0.82
N MET A 45 -5.25 -7.29 -1.93
CA MET A 45 -5.34 -5.82 -1.89
C MET A 45 -6.69 -5.38 -1.32
N LEU A 46 -7.80 -5.97 -1.77
CA LEU A 46 -9.14 -5.66 -1.26
C LEU A 46 -9.25 -5.98 0.25
N GLN A 47 -8.74 -7.12 0.68
CA GLN A 47 -8.69 -7.50 2.10
C GLN A 47 -7.82 -6.54 2.92
N GLY A 48 -6.66 -6.14 2.39
CA GLY A 48 -5.79 -5.14 3.02
C GLY A 48 -6.49 -3.79 3.16
N SER A 49 -7.14 -3.31 2.08
CA SER A 49 -7.90 -2.06 2.09
C SER A 49 -9.01 -2.09 3.13
N TYR A 50 -9.82 -3.17 3.19
CA TYR A 50 -10.85 -3.32 4.21
C TYR A 50 -10.27 -3.27 5.62
N PHE A 51 -9.17 -4.00 5.89
CA PHE A 51 -8.54 -4.01 7.20
C PHE A 51 -8.04 -2.62 7.62
N HIS A 52 -7.36 -1.89 6.72
CA HIS A 52 -6.92 -0.51 6.98
C HIS A 52 -8.10 0.41 7.24
N THR A 53 -9.13 0.38 6.39
CA THR A 53 -10.34 1.19 6.59
C THR A 53 -11.00 0.88 7.92
N ALA A 54 -11.17 -0.40 8.27
CA ALA A 54 -11.76 -0.80 9.55
C ALA A 54 -10.94 -0.33 10.76
N MET A 55 -9.63 -0.30 10.64
CA MET A 55 -8.75 0.18 11.71
C MET A 55 -8.75 1.71 11.84
N LEU A 56 -8.68 2.45 10.72
CA LEU A 56 -8.33 3.87 10.71
C LEU A 56 -9.47 4.80 10.30
N GLU A 57 -10.35 4.35 9.40
CA GLU A 57 -11.47 5.13 8.84
C GLU A 57 -12.79 4.34 8.86
N PRO A 58 -13.24 3.82 10.02
CA PRO A 58 -14.39 2.90 10.08
C PRO A 58 -15.69 3.48 9.53
N HIS A 59 -15.80 4.77 9.38
CA HIS A 59 -16.94 5.44 8.76
C HIS A 59 -17.03 5.23 7.23
N LEU A 60 -15.97 4.71 6.58
CA LEU A 60 -15.91 4.38 5.15
C LEU A 60 -16.16 2.88 4.88
N LEU A 61 -16.50 2.09 5.88
CA LEU A 61 -16.74 0.64 5.70
C LEU A 61 -17.95 0.34 4.81
N ASP A 62 -18.91 1.24 4.75
CA ASP A 62 -20.09 1.10 3.90
C ASP A 62 -19.78 1.18 2.39
N ASP A 63 -18.58 1.65 2.03
CA ASP A 63 -18.10 1.67 0.64
C ASP A 63 -17.71 0.26 0.13
N PHE A 64 -17.58 -0.73 1.03
CA PHE A 64 -17.27 -2.10 0.66
C PHE A 64 -18.52 -2.91 0.39
N THR A 65 -18.61 -3.49 -0.80
CA THR A 65 -19.70 -4.43 -1.11
C THR A 65 -19.36 -5.82 -0.58
N ILE A 66 -20.26 -6.32 0.28
CA ILE A 66 -20.16 -7.65 0.90
C ILE A 66 -21.24 -8.55 0.30
N VAL A 67 -20.85 -9.75 -0.11
CA VAL A 67 -21.78 -10.72 -0.71
C VAL A 67 -21.86 -11.96 0.17
N ASP A 68 -23.08 -12.29 0.61
CA ASP A 68 -23.34 -13.54 1.33
C ASP A 68 -23.41 -14.71 0.33
N ALA A 69 -22.23 -15.21 0.00
CA ALA A 69 -22.06 -16.35 -0.89
C ALA A 69 -20.92 -17.25 -0.40
N SER A 70 -21.06 -18.55 -0.59
CA SER A 70 -20.04 -19.53 -0.16
C SER A 70 -18.73 -19.41 -0.95
N THR A 71 -18.84 -19.06 -2.24
CA THR A 71 -17.68 -18.84 -3.13
C THR A 71 -18.01 -17.83 -4.22
N ARG A 72 -16.98 -17.28 -4.88
CA ARG A 72 -17.11 -16.38 -6.04
C ARG A 72 -17.66 -17.04 -7.31
N SER A 73 -17.76 -18.36 -7.36
CA SER A 73 -18.35 -19.09 -8.49
C SER A 73 -19.88 -19.22 -8.42
N THR A 74 -20.50 -18.88 -7.30
CA THR A 74 -21.94 -18.99 -7.08
C THR A 74 -22.72 -18.02 -7.96
N LYS A 75 -23.98 -18.37 -8.25
CA LYS A 75 -24.90 -17.53 -9.00
C LYS A 75 -25.12 -16.17 -8.28
N VAL A 76 -25.30 -16.21 -6.96
CA VAL A 76 -25.52 -15.01 -6.11
C VAL A 76 -24.34 -14.02 -6.28
N TYR A 77 -23.10 -14.52 -6.22
CA TYR A 77 -21.94 -13.63 -6.38
C TYR A 77 -21.84 -13.03 -7.79
N LYS A 78 -22.07 -13.84 -8.82
CA LYS A 78 -22.04 -13.39 -10.21
C LYS A 78 -23.13 -12.37 -10.51
N GLU A 79 -24.34 -12.56 -9.97
CA GLU A 79 -25.45 -11.60 -10.09
C GLU A 79 -25.13 -10.28 -9.37
N ALA A 80 -24.50 -10.32 -8.19
CA ALA A 80 -24.04 -9.13 -7.49
C ALA A 80 -23.05 -8.31 -8.35
N LEU A 81 -22.09 -8.96 -8.98
CA LEU A 81 -21.14 -8.29 -9.90
C LEU A 81 -21.83 -7.67 -11.11
N LEU A 82 -22.77 -8.37 -11.73
CA LEU A 82 -23.50 -7.89 -12.90
C LEU A 82 -24.37 -6.66 -12.57
N ASN A 83 -24.90 -6.60 -11.35
CA ASN A 83 -25.75 -5.50 -10.89
C ASN A 83 -24.96 -4.26 -10.40
N SER A 84 -23.63 -4.35 -10.35
CA SER A 84 -22.77 -3.28 -9.87
C SER A 84 -21.57 -3.07 -10.80
N PRO A 85 -21.79 -2.78 -12.08
CA PRO A 85 -20.72 -2.70 -13.09
C PRO A 85 -19.75 -1.55 -12.85
N GLU A 86 -20.12 -0.56 -12.05
CA GLU A 86 -19.27 0.60 -11.72
C GLU A 86 -18.35 0.34 -10.52
N LEU A 87 -18.63 -0.71 -9.77
CA LEU A 87 -17.82 -1.11 -8.62
C LEU A 87 -16.77 -2.12 -9.05
N THR A 88 -15.70 -2.19 -8.30
CA THR A 88 -14.53 -3.05 -8.56
C THR A 88 -14.92 -4.46 -9.04
N ASN A 89 -14.07 -5.06 -9.88
CA ASN A 89 -14.26 -6.41 -10.41
C ASN A 89 -14.29 -7.52 -9.32
N MET A 90 -14.30 -7.17 -8.04
CA MET A 90 -14.25 -8.11 -6.94
C MET A 90 -14.89 -7.55 -5.67
N PHE A 91 -15.75 -8.36 -5.03
CA PHE A 91 -16.36 -8.09 -3.74
C PHE A 91 -15.83 -9.01 -2.65
N LEU A 92 -15.93 -8.59 -1.39
CA LEU A 92 -15.67 -9.46 -0.25
C LEU A 92 -16.83 -10.45 -0.05
N LEU A 93 -16.49 -11.68 0.29
CA LEU A 93 -17.47 -12.62 0.80
C LEU A 93 -17.72 -12.36 2.29
N GLN A 94 -18.93 -12.64 2.78
CA GLN A 94 -19.27 -12.48 4.19
C GLN A 94 -18.23 -13.14 5.12
N LYS A 95 -17.83 -14.37 4.85
CA LYS A 95 -16.81 -15.07 5.64
C LYS A 95 -15.43 -14.39 5.64
N GLU A 96 -15.09 -13.66 4.57
CA GLU A 96 -13.83 -12.92 4.50
C GLU A 96 -13.92 -11.65 5.36
N LYS A 97 -15.06 -10.96 5.28
CA LYS A 97 -15.36 -9.83 6.17
C LYS A 97 -15.29 -10.27 7.65
N ASP A 98 -15.96 -11.36 8.00
CA ASP A 98 -15.98 -11.86 9.38
C ASP A 98 -14.57 -12.14 9.92
N SER A 99 -13.70 -12.73 9.07
CA SER A 99 -12.30 -12.97 9.42
C SER A 99 -11.51 -11.67 9.58
N LEU A 100 -11.75 -10.68 8.73
CA LEU A 100 -11.10 -9.36 8.82
C LEU A 100 -11.56 -8.57 10.05
N ASP A 101 -12.86 -8.62 10.37
CA ASP A 101 -13.42 -8.02 11.58
C ASP A 101 -12.82 -8.63 12.84
N GLU A 102 -12.60 -9.96 12.84
CA GLU A 102 -11.93 -10.64 13.95
C GLU A 102 -10.47 -10.19 14.09
N MET A 103 -9.74 -10.00 12.97
CA MET A 103 -8.38 -9.43 13.01
C MET A 103 -8.38 -8.03 13.62
N VAL A 104 -9.32 -7.17 13.23
CA VAL A 104 -9.49 -5.81 13.78
C VAL A 104 -9.78 -5.89 15.28
N ARG A 105 -10.70 -6.78 15.71
CA ARG A 105 -11.05 -6.99 17.11
C ARG A 105 -9.83 -7.41 17.94
N VAL A 106 -9.06 -8.37 17.44
CA VAL A 106 -7.87 -8.87 18.14
C VAL A 106 -6.79 -7.80 18.23
N MET A 107 -6.52 -7.04 17.14
CA MET A 107 -5.53 -5.98 17.16
C MET A 107 -5.92 -4.85 18.10
N ARG A 108 -7.18 -4.41 18.11
CA ARG A 108 -7.70 -3.41 19.04
C ARG A 108 -7.71 -3.90 20.48
N GLY A 109 -7.83 -5.20 20.71
CA GLY A 109 -7.76 -5.82 22.04
C GLY A 109 -6.35 -5.89 22.63
N ASN A 110 -5.32 -5.69 21.83
CA ASN A 110 -3.94 -5.60 22.32
C ASN A 110 -3.66 -4.18 22.83
N LEU A 111 -3.52 -4.03 24.14
CA LEU A 111 -3.39 -2.71 24.77
C LEU A 111 -2.19 -1.91 24.23
N THR A 112 -1.05 -2.56 24.04
CA THR A 112 0.16 -1.90 23.51
C THR A 112 -0.07 -1.34 22.10
N PHE A 113 -0.67 -2.12 21.21
CA PHE A 113 -0.95 -1.65 19.87
C PHE A 113 -2.09 -0.64 19.82
N PHE A 114 -3.09 -0.81 20.69
CA PHE A 114 -4.17 0.16 20.81
C PHE A 114 -3.64 1.54 21.22
N GLU A 115 -2.78 1.60 22.22
CA GLU A 115 -2.16 2.86 22.66
C GLU A 115 -1.28 3.49 21.58
N LEU A 116 -0.49 2.69 20.85
CA LEU A 116 0.31 3.20 19.72
C LEU A 116 -0.54 3.73 18.59
N ILE A 117 -1.59 2.99 18.19
CA ILE A 117 -2.42 3.31 17.04
C ILE A 117 -3.34 4.51 17.35
N TYR A 118 -3.94 4.57 18.55
CA TYR A 118 -4.98 5.53 18.88
C TYR A 118 -4.55 6.60 19.90
N ALA A 119 -3.25 6.82 20.07
CA ALA A 119 -2.75 7.88 20.94
C ALA A 119 -3.27 9.25 20.51
N SER A 120 -3.58 10.09 21.51
CA SER A 120 -3.96 11.47 21.24
C SER A 120 -2.85 12.23 20.51
N GLY A 121 -3.21 12.93 19.44
CA GLY A 121 -2.26 13.66 18.60
C GLY A 121 -1.75 12.88 17.39
N ASN A 122 -2.10 11.60 17.22
CA ASN A 122 -1.84 10.88 16.00
C ASN A 122 -2.68 11.48 14.85
N THR A 123 -2.11 11.49 13.65
CA THR A 123 -2.83 11.80 12.40
C THR A 123 -2.87 10.55 11.53
N TYR A 124 -3.96 10.40 10.76
CA TYR A 124 -4.24 9.20 9.98
C TYR A 124 -4.34 9.53 8.51
N GLU A 125 -3.99 8.55 7.66
CA GLU A 125 -4.14 8.60 6.20
C GLU A 125 -3.53 9.89 5.59
N GLN A 126 -2.43 10.37 6.19
CA GLN A 126 -1.83 11.66 5.84
C GLN A 126 -1.06 11.57 4.53
N VAL A 127 -1.41 12.44 3.59
CA VAL A 127 -0.70 12.57 2.32
C VAL A 127 0.55 13.43 2.48
N GLY A 128 1.68 12.90 2.01
CA GLY A 128 2.96 13.62 1.90
C GLY A 128 3.44 13.70 0.46
N VAL A 129 4.07 14.81 0.11
CA VAL A 129 4.67 15.05 -1.21
C VAL A 129 6.03 15.68 -1.05
N LYS A 130 7.03 15.18 -1.81
CA LYS A 130 8.39 15.74 -1.81
C LYS A 130 9.10 15.45 -3.12
N ASN A 131 9.99 16.35 -3.51
CA ASN A 131 10.95 16.07 -4.57
C ASN A 131 12.04 15.14 -4.04
N ILE A 132 12.23 13.99 -4.70
CA ILE A 132 13.28 13.03 -4.39
C ILE A 132 13.98 12.68 -5.69
N GLY A 133 15.27 13.00 -5.80
CA GLY A 133 16.07 12.72 -6.99
C GLY A 133 15.62 13.43 -8.25
N GLY A 134 15.03 14.63 -8.13
CA GLY A 134 14.55 15.44 -9.24
C GLY A 134 13.08 15.25 -9.59
N GLU A 135 12.45 14.18 -9.09
CA GLU A 135 11.07 13.81 -9.38
C GLU A 135 10.15 14.01 -8.16
N MET A 136 8.86 14.26 -8.43
CA MET A 136 7.88 14.44 -7.37
C MET A 136 7.31 13.08 -6.92
N TRP A 137 7.48 12.79 -5.64
CA TRP A 137 6.98 11.57 -5.00
C TRP A 137 5.84 11.89 -4.05
N LYS A 138 4.92 10.93 -3.93
CA LYS A 138 3.84 10.93 -2.96
C LYS A 138 3.85 9.69 -2.10
N GLY A 139 3.28 9.80 -0.92
CA GLY A 139 2.95 8.70 -0.02
C GLY A 139 1.75 9.08 0.84
N LYS A 140 1.01 8.09 1.30
CA LYS A 140 -0.08 8.26 2.25
C LYS A 140 0.22 7.37 3.45
N ALA A 141 0.60 8.00 4.57
CA ALA A 141 0.98 7.32 5.79
C ALA A 141 -0.26 6.91 6.58
N ASP A 142 -0.33 5.64 6.97
CA ASP A 142 -1.44 5.11 7.76
C ASP A 142 -1.61 5.90 9.05
N ILE A 143 -0.54 6.03 9.83
CA ILE A 143 -0.52 6.74 11.11
C ILE A 143 0.78 7.52 11.26
N ILE A 144 0.70 8.79 11.60
CA ILE A 144 1.86 9.59 12.00
C ILE A 144 1.70 9.97 13.47
N THR A 145 2.67 9.58 14.28
CA THR A 145 2.77 9.95 15.69
C THR A 145 3.72 11.13 15.89
N SER A 146 3.93 11.57 17.13
CA SER A 146 4.97 12.56 17.44
C SER A 146 6.37 12.09 17.07
N GLU A 147 6.66 10.79 17.11
CA GLU A 147 8.00 10.23 16.98
C GLU A 147 8.24 9.44 15.70
N GLN A 148 7.21 8.79 15.17
CA GLN A 148 7.37 7.81 14.09
C GLN A 148 6.14 7.68 13.19
N ILE A 149 6.33 7.01 12.06
CA ILE A 149 5.27 6.56 11.17
C ILE A 149 4.96 5.10 11.53
N ILE A 150 3.68 4.76 11.65
CA ILE A 150 3.24 3.38 11.81
C ILE A 150 2.47 2.97 10.55
N ASP A 151 2.85 1.85 9.98
CA ASP A 151 2.17 1.26 8.84
C ASP A 151 1.62 -0.12 9.24
N LEU A 152 0.33 -0.31 9.02
CA LEU A 152 -0.36 -1.54 9.37
C LEU A 152 -0.25 -2.57 8.24
N LYS A 153 0.11 -3.79 8.57
CA LYS A 153 0.23 -4.86 7.57
C LYS A 153 -0.49 -6.12 8.00
N THR A 154 -1.07 -6.80 7.03
CA THR A 154 -1.52 -8.19 7.19
C THR A 154 -0.54 -9.14 6.53
N THR A 155 -0.31 -10.30 7.13
CA THR A 155 0.58 -11.33 6.57
C THR A 155 -0.05 -12.72 6.65
N THR A 156 0.46 -13.65 5.88
CA THR A 156 0.12 -15.08 5.99
C THR A 156 1.05 -15.84 6.93
N SER A 157 2.23 -15.28 7.25
CA SER A 157 3.21 -15.83 8.18
C SER A 157 3.96 -14.67 8.84
N ILE A 158 3.92 -14.62 10.17
CA ILE A 158 4.63 -13.59 10.93
C ILE A 158 6.14 -13.86 10.93
N GLU A 159 6.56 -15.12 10.96
CA GLU A 159 7.96 -15.53 10.91
C GLU A 159 8.63 -15.12 9.60
N ASP A 160 7.88 -15.22 8.48
CA ASP A 160 8.38 -14.91 7.15
C ASP A 160 8.19 -13.44 6.76
N PHE A 161 7.62 -12.63 7.67
CA PHE A 161 7.33 -11.22 7.34
C PHE A 161 8.56 -10.46 6.87
N LYS A 162 9.74 -10.70 7.46
CA LYS A 162 10.99 -10.07 7.03
C LYS A 162 11.34 -10.33 5.56
N TYR A 163 11.05 -11.54 5.04
CA TYR A 163 11.26 -11.86 3.63
C TYR A 163 10.19 -11.22 2.74
N SER A 164 8.94 -11.23 3.22
CA SER A 164 7.82 -10.55 2.57
C SER A 164 8.06 -9.05 2.45
N ALA A 165 8.66 -8.42 3.45
CA ALA A 165 8.98 -7.00 3.45
C ALA A 165 9.91 -6.61 2.29
N TYR A 166 10.93 -7.42 2.01
CA TYR A 166 11.80 -7.20 0.84
C TYR A 166 11.09 -7.48 -0.48
N LYS A 167 10.29 -8.56 -0.54
CA LYS A 167 9.54 -8.98 -1.73
C LYS A 167 8.53 -7.93 -2.18
N TYR A 168 7.86 -7.29 -1.22
CA TYR A 168 6.80 -6.31 -1.47
C TYR A 168 7.27 -4.85 -1.39
N ASN A 169 8.61 -4.63 -1.42
CA ASN A 169 9.20 -3.29 -1.44
C ASN A 169 8.83 -2.43 -0.22
N TYR A 170 8.72 -3.04 0.98
CA TYR A 170 8.49 -2.28 2.21
C TYR A 170 9.75 -1.51 2.64
N ASP A 171 10.94 -1.96 2.22
CA ASP A 171 12.19 -1.25 2.37
C ASP A 171 12.18 0.09 1.64
N SER A 172 11.78 0.12 0.37
CA SER A 172 11.63 1.38 -0.37
C SER A 172 10.47 2.22 0.16
N GLN A 173 9.37 1.62 0.61
CA GLN A 173 8.28 2.33 1.29
C GLN A 173 8.79 3.07 2.53
N ALA A 174 9.51 2.37 3.40
CA ALA A 174 10.04 2.95 4.63
C ALA A 174 11.02 4.11 4.34
N TRP A 175 11.90 3.94 3.36
CA TRP A 175 12.82 5.00 2.98
C TRP A 175 12.10 6.21 2.37
N ILE A 176 11.17 6.00 1.42
CA ILE A 176 10.37 7.08 0.82
C ILE A 176 9.60 7.84 1.90
N TYR A 177 8.93 7.14 2.82
CA TYR A 177 8.13 7.76 3.87
C TYR A 177 8.99 8.53 4.88
N ASN A 178 10.18 8.01 5.21
CA ASN A 178 11.16 8.78 5.98
C ASN A 178 11.52 10.09 5.26
N GLN A 179 11.70 10.07 3.94
CA GLN A 179 11.96 11.29 3.17
C GLN A 179 10.76 12.25 3.16
N LEU A 180 9.53 11.73 3.00
CA LEU A 180 8.31 12.54 2.90
C LEU A 180 7.96 13.23 4.22
N PHE A 181 8.06 12.51 5.34
CA PHE A 181 7.55 12.94 6.64
C PHE A 181 8.64 13.26 7.68
N GLY A 182 9.92 12.93 7.39
CA GLY A 182 11.04 13.21 8.29
C GLY A 182 11.06 12.39 9.57
N LYS A 183 10.40 11.21 9.59
CA LYS A 183 10.26 10.35 10.76
C LYS A 183 10.64 8.91 10.44
N PRO A 184 11.18 8.14 11.41
CA PRO A 184 11.39 6.70 11.23
C PRO A 184 10.05 5.98 11.06
N MET A 185 10.09 4.82 10.41
CA MET A 185 8.90 4.00 10.15
C MET A 185 9.00 2.65 10.89
N ILE A 186 7.87 2.19 11.40
CA ILE A 186 7.69 0.85 11.94
C ILE A 186 6.48 0.18 11.28
N PHE A 187 6.47 -1.16 11.31
CA PHE A 187 5.33 -1.95 10.87
C PHE A 187 4.67 -2.64 12.06
N ILE A 188 3.36 -2.48 12.21
CA ILE A 188 2.52 -3.32 13.08
C ILE A 188 1.83 -4.33 12.18
N VAL A 189 2.08 -5.60 12.45
CA VAL A 189 1.71 -6.70 11.54
C VAL A 189 0.81 -7.68 12.26
N ILE A 190 -0.25 -8.15 11.58
CA ILE A 190 -1.12 -9.23 12.07
C ILE A 190 -1.18 -10.38 11.06
N GLU A 191 -1.05 -11.60 11.56
CA GLU A 191 -1.17 -12.82 10.75
C GLU A 191 -2.64 -13.23 10.57
N LYS A 192 -3.05 -13.50 9.32
CA LYS A 192 -4.46 -13.68 8.95
C LYS A 192 -5.16 -14.86 9.61
N ASN A 193 -4.46 -15.97 9.87
CA ASN A 193 -5.10 -17.20 10.35
C ASN A 193 -4.95 -17.42 11.85
N THR A 194 -3.84 -16.99 12.42
CA THR A 194 -3.48 -17.23 13.83
C THR A 194 -3.67 -16.01 14.70
N TYR A 195 -3.87 -14.84 14.06
CA TYR A 195 -3.96 -13.52 14.69
C TYR A 195 -2.73 -13.14 15.54
N ARG A 196 -1.60 -13.83 15.33
CA ARG A 196 -0.34 -13.44 15.94
C ARG A 196 0.08 -12.08 15.40
N MET A 197 0.63 -11.26 16.28
CA MET A 197 1.02 -9.90 15.98
C MET A 197 2.51 -9.69 16.18
N GLY A 198 3.08 -8.76 15.46
CA GLY A 198 4.47 -8.35 15.58
C GLY A 198 4.64 -6.86 15.34
N LEU A 199 5.67 -6.32 15.96
CA LEU A 199 6.17 -4.97 15.71
C LEU A 199 7.56 -5.09 15.11
N PHE A 200 7.76 -4.46 13.94
CA PHE A 200 9.01 -4.52 13.20
C PHE A 200 9.54 -3.11 12.99
N THR A 201 10.76 -2.87 13.44
CA THR A 201 11.49 -1.62 13.20
C THR A 201 12.35 -1.74 11.95
N CYS A 202 12.55 -0.63 11.27
CA CYS A 202 13.40 -0.56 10.07
C CYS A 202 14.85 -0.29 10.49
N SER A 203 15.76 -1.24 10.20
CA SER A 203 17.20 -1.03 10.40
C SER A 203 17.79 -0.09 9.33
N GLU A 204 18.98 0.44 9.59
CA GLU A 204 19.72 1.23 8.60
C GLU A 204 19.95 0.45 7.30
N GLU A 205 20.34 -0.82 7.40
CA GLU A 205 20.52 -1.70 6.23
C GLU A 205 19.21 -1.84 5.42
N PHE A 206 18.07 -1.96 6.09
CA PHE A 206 16.76 -2.04 5.45
C PHE A 206 16.45 -0.75 4.67
N LEU A 207 16.72 0.41 5.27
CA LEU A 207 16.53 1.72 4.64
C LEU A 207 17.51 1.96 3.50
N ASP A 208 18.77 1.56 3.62
CA ASP A 208 19.78 1.69 2.56
C ASP A 208 19.39 0.86 1.33
N ARG A 209 18.91 -0.37 1.50
CA ARG A 209 18.38 -1.19 0.40
C ARG A 209 17.16 -0.53 -0.25
N GLY A 210 16.28 0.08 0.54
CA GLY A 210 15.16 0.87 0.03
C GLY A 210 15.62 2.05 -0.82
N LYS A 211 16.62 2.80 -0.34
CA LYS A 211 17.26 3.90 -1.07
C LYS A 211 17.84 3.45 -2.41
N GLU A 212 18.57 2.34 -2.43
CA GLU A 212 19.14 1.79 -3.66
C GLU A 212 18.04 1.38 -4.67
N LYS A 213 16.95 0.76 -4.19
CA LYS A 213 15.80 0.44 -5.05
C LYS A 213 15.17 1.68 -5.66
N VAL A 214 14.98 2.73 -4.87
CA VAL A 214 14.43 4.02 -5.35
C VAL A 214 15.38 4.65 -6.38
N GLY A 215 16.69 4.64 -6.14
CA GLY A 215 17.67 5.14 -7.10
C GLY A 215 17.57 4.43 -8.44
N ARG A 216 17.59 3.09 -8.44
CA ARG A 216 17.44 2.30 -9.68
C ARG A 216 16.10 2.53 -10.37
N ALA A 217 15.01 2.69 -9.63
CA ALA A 217 13.69 2.98 -10.20
C ALA A 217 13.66 4.37 -10.84
N LEU A 218 14.33 5.37 -10.23
CA LEU A 218 14.49 6.69 -10.79
C LEU A 218 15.28 6.67 -12.10
N ASP A 219 16.38 5.90 -12.17
CA ASP A 219 17.17 5.75 -13.39
C ASP A 219 16.30 5.21 -14.54
N VAL A 220 15.49 4.19 -14.27
CA VAL A 220 14.54 3.63 -15.25
C VAL A 220 13.46 4.66 -15.63
N TYR A 221 12.91 5.36 -14.65
CA TYR A 221 11.91 6.39 -14.89
C TYR A 221 12.45 7.51 -15.78
N GLN A 222 13.63 8.05 -15.46
CA GLN A 222 14.26 9.13 -16.22
C GLN A 222 14.62 8.68 -17.64
N LYS A 223 15.02 7.41 -17.79
CA LYS A 223 15.37 6.83 -19.08
C LYS A 223 14.19 6.76 -20.06
N PHE A 224 12.99 6.37 -19.58
CA PHE A 224 11.84 6.04 -20.42
C PHE A 224 10.64 6.98 -20.28
N PHE A 225 10.46 7.65 -19.13
CA PHE A 225 9.20 8.35 -18.80
C PHE A 225 9.37 9.79 -18.36
N GLY A 226 10.56 10.17 -17.87
CA GLY A 226 10.86 11.52 -17.40
C GLY A 226 10.75 12.58 -18.52
N GLY A 227 10.66 13.84 -18.14
CA GLY A 227 10.54 14.95 -19.10
C GLY A 227 11.71 15.07 -20.11
N SER A 228 12.83 14.39 -19.83
CA SER A 228 14.01 14.30 -20.71
C SER A 228 14.32 12.83 -21.09
N ALA A 229 13.29 11.99 -21.22
CA ALA A 229 13.46 10.59 -21.59
C ALA A 229 14.28 10.44 -22.87
N THR A 230 15.28 9.56 -22.83
CA THR A 230 16.24 9.34 -23.93
C THR A 230 15.95 8.11 -24.76
N GLU A 231 15.10 7.21 -24.28
CA GLU A 231 14.76 5.95 -24.91
C GLU A 231 13.24 5.74 -24.99
N ASP A 232 12.80 5.02 -26.01
CA ASP A 232 11.41 4.61 -26.18
C ASP A 232 11.14 3.32 -25.38
N ILE A 233 10.13 3.33 -24.53
CA ILE A 233 9.74 2.16 -23.72
C ILE A 233 9.39 0.93 -24.58
N ASN A 234 8.90 1.11 -25.81
CA ASN A 234 8.62 0.01 -26.73
C ASN A 234 9.88 -0.74 -27.20
N GLN A 235 11.07 -0.21 -26.91
CA GLN A 235 12.36 -0.85 -27.18
C GLN A 235 12.95 -1.52 -25.94
N PHE A 236 12.22 -1.54 -24.84
CA PHE A 236 12.66 -2.19 -23.60
C PHE A 236 12.84 -3.70 -23.82
N PHE A 237 13.93 -4.24 -23.32
CA PHE A 237 14.17 -5.69 -23.26
C PHE A 237 14.91 -6.05 -21.98
N ILE A 238 14.69 -7.25 -21.50
CA ILE A 238 15.38 -7.81 -20.33
C ILE A 238 16.72 -8.36 -20.79
N ASN A 239 17.81 -7.93 -20.15
CA ASN A 239 19.15 -8.46 -20.35
C ASN A 239 19.70 -8.95 -18.99
N GLU A 240 19.57 -10.25 -18.74
CA GLU A 240 20.02 -10.90 -17.51
C GLU A 240 20.87 -12.14 -17.85
N ASN A 241 21.85 -12.44 -17.02
CA ASN A 241 22.58 -13.71 -17.06
C ASN A 241 21.79 -14.75 -16.25
N LEU A 242 21.64 -15.96 -16.80
CA LEU A 242 21.01 -17.11 -16.13
C LEU A 242 21.98 -17.82 -15.22
#